data_08f0fccf2c9396b25f64c70b12d95f39
#
_entry.id   08f0fccf2c9396b25f64c70b12d95f39
#
_cell.length_a   1.000
_cell.length_b   1.000
_cell.length_c   1.000
_cell.angle_alpha   90.00
_cell.angle_beta   90.00
_cell.angle_gamma   90.00
#
_symmetry.space_group_name_H-M   'P 1'
#
loop_
_entity.id
_entity.type
_entity.pdbx_description
1 polymer ?
#
loop_
_entity_poly.entity_id
_entity_poly.type
_entity_poly.pdbx_seq_one_letter_code
_entity_poly.pdbx_strand_id
1 'polypeptide(L)'
;MIPPPRRAMVLAAGLGTRLRPLTDMMPKALVELNGRSLLDHAIDRLAAAGVEHVVVNTHYLAAMVAGQLARRDQPLIEISAEPELLETGGGVANALASLGEVFFVVNADVFWLDGKDSVLARLARAFDPDRMDAVLALQRTVSAIGYDGIGDYLLDPAGTPRRRREREIAPFLFAGIQLLHRRLFDDWPQRVFSLVRLFDRAEQAGRLNAVVHDGEWYHVGTPAGLAATRERLSSHRIER
;
A
#
# COMPACT_ATOMS: atom_id res chain seq x y z
N MET A 1 21.61 -3.12 8.65
CA MET A 1 20.70 -3.45 7.52
C MET A 1 20.03 -4.75 7.87
N ILE A 2 18.69 -4.78 7.91
CA ILE A 2 17.91 -6.00 8.16
C ILE A 2 17.78 -6.81 6.86
N PRO A 3 17.60 -8.15 6.92
CA PRO A 3 17.19 -8.91 5.76
C PRO A 3 15.82 -8.43 5.28
N PRO A 4 15.51 -8.50 3.96
CA PRO A 4 14.20 -8.15 3.46
C PRO A 4 13.09 -8.93 4.18
N PRO A 5 12.00 -8.26 4.61
CA PRO A 5 10.90 -8.94 5.27
C PRO A 5 10.28 -10.03 4.38
N ARG A 6 10.05 -11.20 4.97
CA ARG A 6 9.42 -12.33 4.28
C ARG A 6 7.89 -12.35 4.41
N ARG A 7 7.33 -11.42 5.14
CA ARG A 7 5.91 -11.31 5.41
C ARG A 7 5.37 -9.97 4.97
N ALA A 8 4.15 -9.97 4.48
CA ALA A 8 3.48 -8.76 4.04
C ALA A 8 1.96 -8.84 4.27
N MET A 9 1.31 -7.69 4.22
CA MET A 9 -0.13 -7.58 4.15
C MET A 9 -0.55 -6.78 2.94
N VAL A 10 -1.62 -7.21 2.27
CA VAL A 10 -2.30 -6.44 1.24
C VAL A 10 -3.67 -6.02 1.77
N LEU A 11 -3.90 -4.70 1.81
CA LEU A 11 -5.16 -4.12 2.29
C LEU A 11 -6.20 -4.12 1.17
N ALA A 12 -7.16 -5.06 1.25
CA ALA A 12 -8.16 -5.30 0.21
C ALA A 12 -9.63 -5.24 0.71
N ALA A 13 -9.87 -4.90 1.99
CA ALA A 13 -11.21 -4.87 2.59
C ALA A 13 -12.07 -3.66 2.19
N GLY A 14 -11.51 -2.68 1.46
CA GLY A 14 -12.19 -1.43 1.12
C GLY A 14 -13.41 -1.60 0.22
N LEU A 15 -14.46 -0.78 0.46
CA LEU A 15 -15.73 -0.81 -0.29
C LEU A 15 -15.63 -0.34 -1.75
N GLY A 16 -14.57 0.38 -2.12
CA GLY A 16 -14.35 0.85 -3.49
C GLY A 16 -15.39 1.87 -4.01
N THR A 17 -16.09 2.60 -3.15
CA THR A 17 -17.24 3.46 -3.48
C THR A 17 -16.98 4.49 -4.57
N ARG A 18 -15.73 4.98 -4.68
CA ARG A 18 -15.34 5.97 -5.72
C ARG A 18 -15.21 5.38 -7.14
N LEU A 19 -15.17 4.05 -7.27
CA LEU A 19 -15.11 3.33 -8.55
C LEU A 19 -16.49 2.82 -9.02
N ARG A 20 -17.58 3.14 -8.30
CA ARG A 20 -18.92 2.79 -8.77
C ARG A 20 -19.22 3.37 -10.14
N PRO A 21 -19.97 2.64 -11.00
CA PRO A 21 -20.70 1.40 -10.72
C PRO A 21 -19.87 0.12 -10.84
N LEU A 22 -18.60 0.18 -11.26
CA LEU A 22 -17.74 -1.00 -11.47
C LEU A 22 -17.64 -1.88 -10.20
N THR A 23 -17.55 -1.23 -9.05
CA THR A 23 -17.39 -1.91 -7.76
C THR A 23 -18.71 -2.30 -7.08
N ASP A 24 -19.84 -2.13 -7.73
CA ASP A 24 -21.12 -2.66 -7.21
C ASP A 24 -21.18 -4.20 -7.29
N MET A 25 -20.51 -4.79 -8.29
CA MET A 25 -20.49 -6.23 -8.54
C MET A 25 -19.10 -6.89 -8.38
N MET A 26 -18.06 -6.12 -8.04
CA MET A 26 -16.68 -6.58 -7.98
C MET A 26 -15.91 -5.83 -6.89
N PRO A 27 -15.11 -6.51 -6.03
CA PRO A 27 -14.19 -5.83 -5.14
C PRO A 27 -13.19 -4.98 -5.92
N LYS A 28 -12.87 -3.78 -5.43
CA LYS A 28 -11.88 -2.90 -6.05
C LYS A 28 -10.54 -3.60 -6.30
N ALA A 29 -10.10 -4.44 -5.38
CA ALA A 29 -8.86 -5.21 -5.49
C ALA A 29 -8.84 -6.17 -6.69
N LEU A 30 -10.01 -6.54 -7.23
CA LEU A 30 -10.13 -7.42 -8.41
C LEU A 30 -10.30 -6.67 -9.73
N VAL A 31 -10.29 -5.34 -9.72
CA VAL A 31 -10.24 -4.54 -10.96
C VAL A 31 -8.99 -4.88 -11.75
N GLU A 32 -9.16 -5.15 -13.05
CA GLU A 32 -8.08 -5.61 -13.92
C GLU A 32 -7.33 -4.47 -14.61
N LEU A 33 -6.01 -4.61 -14.62
CA LEU A 33 -5.07 -3.88 -15.46
C LEU A 33 -4.24 -4.89 -16.26
N ASN A 34 -4.22 -4.75 -17.59
CA ASN A 34 -3.47 -5.66 -18.48
C ASN A 34 -3.77 -7.15 -18.27
N GLY A 35 -5.04 -7.51 -17.99
CA GLY A 35 -5.49 -8.88 -17.81
C GLY A 35 -5.16 -9.51 -16.46
N ARG A 36 -4.69 -8.71 -15.48
CA ARG A 36 -4.43 -9.17 -14.09
C ARG A 36 -5.10 -8.23 -13.11
N SER A 37 -5.60 -8.76 -12.00
CA SER A 37 -6.19 -7.94 -10.93
C SER A 37 -5.15 -7.05 -10.24
N LEU A 38 -5.59 -5.93 -9.67
CA LEU A 38 -4.74 -5.07 -8.83
C LEU A 38 -4.13 -5.86 -7.67
N LEU A 39 -4.92 -6.75 -7.07
CA LEU A 39 -4.48 -7.65 -6.01
C LEU A 39 -3.33 -8.54 -6.46
N ASP A 40 -3.46 -9.18 -7.63
CA ASP A 40 -2.41 -10.02 -8.20
C ASP A 40 -1.14 -9.22 -8.49
N HIS A 41 -1.26 -8.02 -9.03
CA HIS A 41 -0.12 -7.13 -9.25
C HIS A 41 0.62 -6.83 -7.95
N ALA A 42 -0.10 -6.51 -6.86
CA ALA A 42 0.51 -6.24 -5.56
C ALA A 42 1.22 -7.48 -4.99
N ILE A 43 0.57 -8.65 -5.03
CA ILE A 43 1.14 -9.90 -4.53
C ILE A 43 2.37 -10.33 -5.34
N ASP A 44 2.33 -10.21 -6.68
CA ASP A 44 3.47 -10.55 -7.54
C ASP A 44 4.72 -9.70 -7.24
N ARG A 45 4.53 -8.40 -6.97
CA ARG A 45 5.65 -7.51 -6.58
C ARG A 45 6.21 -7.86 -5.21
N LEU A 46 5.35 -8.21 -4.25
CA LEU A 46 5.78 -8.69 -2.95
C LEU A 46 6.56 -10.01 -3.07
N ALA A 47 6.07 -10.95 -3.87
CA ALA A 47 6.77 -12.21 -4.14
C ALA A 47 8.13 -11.98 -4.82
N ALA A 48 8.20 -11.10 -5.82
CA ALA A 48 9.45 -10.72 -6.49
C ALA A 48 10.45 -10.03 -5.53
N ALA A 49 9.98 -9.40 -4.46
CA ALA A 49 10.81 -8.83 -3.40
C ALA A 49 11.25 -9.87 -2.32
N GLY A 50 10.89 -11.15 -2.47
CA GLY A 50 11.25 -12.23 -1.56
C GLY A 50 10.26 -12.46 -0.41
N VAL A 51 9.04 -11.91 -0.50
CA VAL A 51 7.96 -12.18 0.45
C VAL A 51 7.44 -13.60 0.22
N GLU A 52 7.39 -14.39 1.28
CA GLU A 52 6.98 -15.81 1.26
C GLU A 52 5.56 -16.02 1.81
N HIS A 53 5.06 -15.08 2.62
CA HIS A 53 3.74 -15.13 3.24
C HIS A 53 3.04 -13.78 3.14
N VAL A 54 1.84 -13.76 2.56
CA VAL A 54 1.01 -12.56 2.41
C VAL A 54 -0.33 -12.75 3.09
N VAL A 55 -0.65 -11.85 4.02
CA VAL A 55 -1.99 -11.75 4.61
C VAL A 55 -2.82 -10.78 3.77
N VAL A 56 -4.04 -11.16 3.41
CA VAL A 56 -4.98 -10.30 2.67
C VAL A 56 -6.22 -10.12 3.53
N ASN A 57 -6.53 -8.87 3.93
CA ASN A 57 -7.78 -8.63 4.62
C ASN A 57 -8.94 -8.52 3.64
N THR A 58 -10.10 -9.02 4.04
CA THR A 58 -11.30 -9.07 3.21
C THR A 58 -12.54 -8.66 4.02
N HIS A 59 -13.44 -7.93 3.39
CA HIS A 59 -14.74 -7.55 3.93
C HIS A 59 -15.80 -7.57 2.83
N TYR A 60 -15.79 -6.59 1.95
CA TYR A 60 -16.76 -6.47 0.86
C TYR A 60 -16.52 -7.52 -0.22
N LEU A 61 -17.57 -8.28 -0.56
CA LEU A 61 -17.53 -9.37 -1.55
C LEU A 61 -16.35 -10.34 -1.32
N ALA A 62 -16.08 -10.67 -0.05
CA ALA A 62 -14.93 -11.46 0.40
C ALA A 62 -14.78 -12.81 -0.33
N ALA A 63 -15.90 -13.47 -0.69
CA ALA A 63 -15.86 -14.74 -1.41
C ALA A 63 -15.21 -14.62 -2.80
N MET A 64 -15.35 -13.48 -3.49
CA MET A 64 -14.71 -13.25 -4.79
C MET A 64 -13.19 -13.10 -4.62
N VAL A 65 -12.75 -12.36 -3.59
CA VAL A 65 -11.32 -12.23 -3.27
C VAL A 65 -10.73 -13.58 -2.90
N ALA A 66 -11.40 -14.36 -2.05
CA ALA A 66 -10.96 -15.70 -1.68
C ALA A 66 -10.87 -16.64 -2.90
N GLY A 67 -11.84 -16.60 -3.80
CA GLY A 67 -11.84 -17.37 -5.05
C GLY A 67 -10.69 -17.00 -5.98
N GLN A 68 -10.28 -15.72 -6.05
CA GLN A 68 -9.11 -15.29 -6.81
C GLN A 68 -7.82 -15.80 -6.17
N LEU A 69 -7.69 -15.66 -4.85
CA LEU A 69 -6.50 -16.06 -4.11
C LEU A 69 -6.28 -17.57 -4.10
N ALA A 70 -7.35 -18.38 -4.10
CA ALA A 70 -7.28 -19.85 -4.16
C ALA A 70 -6.62 -20.39 -5.44
N ARG A 71 -6.42 -19.57 -6.47
CA ARG A 71 -5.75 -19.94 -7.73
C ARG A 71 -4.24 -19.77 -7.67
N ARG A 72 -3.70 -19.34 -6.52
CA ARG A 72 -2.27 -19.04 -6.35
C ARG A 72 -1.59 -20.13 -5.52
N ASP A 73 -0.47 -20.61 -6.03
CA ASP A 73 0.39 -21.55 -5.31
C ASP A 73 1.45 -20.81 -4.47
N GLN A 74 1.88 -19.64 -4.92
CA GLN A 74 2.92 -18.82 -4.26
C GLN A 74 2.61 -17.31 -4.39
N PRO A 75 2.98 -16.49 -3.39
CA PRO A 75 3.42 -16.85 -2.03
C PRO A 75 2.31 -17.53 -1.22
N LEU A 76 2.60 -18.06 -0.02
CA LEU A 76 1.57 -18.54 0.90
C LEU A 76 0.59 -17.40 1.21
N ILE A 77 -0.70 -17.65 1.02
CA ILE A 77 -1.75 -16.66 1.26
C ILE A 77 -2.55 -17.03 2.50
N GLU A 78 -2.72 -16.05 3.39
CA GLU A 78 -3.64 -16.12 4.53
C GLU A 78 -4.71 -15.05 4.38
N ILE A 79 -5.97 -15.40 4.63
CA ILE A 79 -7.09 -14.44 4.57
C ILE A 79 -7.44 -14.01 6.00
N SER A 80 -7.37 -12.69 6.24
CA SER A 80 -7.86 -12.05 7.46
C SER A 80 -9.26 -11.49 7.20
N ALA A 81 -10.29 -12.26 7.52
CA ALA A 81 -11.67 -11.85 7.33
C ALA A 81 -12.10 -10.79 8.37
N GLU A 82 -12.68 -9.70 7.91
CA GLU A 82 -13.22 -8.63 8.74
C GLU A 82 -14.75 -8.68 8.73
N PRO A 83 -15.42 -9.13 9.82
CA PRO A 83 -16.89 -9.09 9.91
C PRO A 83 -17.44 -7.66 9.86
N GLU A 84 -16.69 -6.70 10.37
CA GLU A 84 -16.91 -5.26 10.27
C GLU A 84 -15.68 -4.59 9.68
N LEU A 85 -15.86 -3.46 9.00
CA LEU A 85 -14.74 -2.71 8.40
C LEU A 85 -13.88 -2.08 9.50
N LEU A 86 -12.62 -2.51 9.59
CA LEU A 86 -11.68 -2.08 10.64
C LEU A 86 -10.85 -0.86 10.27
N GLU A 87 -11.00 -0.33 9.06
CA GLU A 87 -10.09 0.63 8.45
C GLU A 87 -8.65 0.06 8.29
N THR A 88 -7.73 0.88 7.79
CA THR A 88 -6.38 0.40 7.45
C THR A 88 -5.56 -0.02 8.66
N GLY A 89 -5.63 0.72 9.76
CA GLY A 89 -4.88 0.42 10.98
C GLY A 89 -5.44 -0.77 11.74
N GLY A 90 -6.77 -0.82 11.90
CA GLY A 90 -7.43 -1.94 12.56
C GLY A 90 -7.29 -3.24 11.77
N GLY A 91 -7.33 -3.18 10.43
CA GLY A 91 -7.08 -4.33 9.57
C GLY A 91 -5.69 -4.93 9.77
N VAL A 92 -4.64 -4.09 9.81
CA VAL A 92 -3.26 -4.56 10.10
C VAL A 92 -3.18 -5.09 11.54
N ALA A 93 -3.75 -4.39 12.51
CA ALA A 93 -3.72 -4.83 13.92
C ALA A 93 -4.36 -6.21 14.11
N ASN A 94 -5.46 -6.49 13.38
CA ASN A 94 -6.14 -7.79 13.40
C ASN A 94 -5.26 -8.93 12.85
N ALA A 95 -4.31 -8.62 11.97
CA ALA A 95 -3.43 -9.59 11.31
C ALA A 95 -2.03 -9.69 11.94
N LEU A 96 -1.70 -8.92 12.98
CA LEU A 96 -0.34 -8.81 13.55
C LEU A 96 0.27 -10.16 13.96
N ALA A 97 -0.53 -11.11 14.41
CA ALA A 97 -0.05 -12.44 14.81
C ALA A 97 0.64 -13.18 13.63
N SER A 98 0.19 -12.93 12.40
CA SER A 98 0.69 -13.55 11.17
C SER A 98 1.78 -12.74 10.47
N LEU A 99 2.05 -11.48 10.87
CA LEU A 99 2.93 -10.56 10.14
C LEU A 99 4.39 -10.55 10.63
N GLY A 100 4.66 -11.01 11.84
CA GLY A 100 6.01 -10.98 12.42
C GLY A 100 6.41 -9.60 12.95
N GLU A 101 7.71 -9.35 13.07
CA GLU A 101 8.24 -8.15 13.72
C GLU A 101 8.32 -6.95 12.77
N VAL A 102 8.81 -7.19 11.54
CA VAL A 102 8.89 -6.19 10.47
C VAL A 102 8.26 -6.77 9.22
N PHE A 103 7.38 -6.01 8.59
CA PHE A 103 6.59 -6.49 7.46
C PHE A 103 6.21 -5.36 6.50
N PHE A 104 5.99 -5.71 5.24
CA PHE A 104 5.41 -4.78 4.28
C PHE A 104 3.89 -4.71 4.43
N VAL A 105 3.34 -3.52 4.16
CA VAL A 105 1.90 -3.34 3.94
C VAL A 105 1.70 -2.59 2.62
N VAL A 106 0.81 -3.10 1.78
CA VAL A 106 0.50 -2.53 0.46
C VAL A 106 -1.01 -2.37 0.30
N ASN A 107 -1.44 -1.22 -0.18
CA ASN A 107 -2.83 -1.01 -0.53
C ASN A 107 -3.14 -1.71 -1.87
N ALA A 108 -4.21 -2.51 -1.93
CA ALA A 108 -4.61 -3.21 -3.16
C ALA A 108 -5.15 -2.29 -4.27
N ASP A 109 -5.28 -1.00 -4.01
CA ASP A 109 -5.86 -0.02 -4.95
C ASP A 109 -4.81 0.87 -5.62
N VAL A 110 -3.54 0.55 -5.48
CA VAL A 110 -2.45 1.23 -6.15
C VAL A 110 -1.75 0.30 -7.15
N PHE A 111 -1.27 0.88 -8.22
CA PHE A 111 -0.43 0.21 -9.19
C PHE A 111 0.84 1.03 -9.38
N TRP A 112 1.98 0.39 -9.50
CA TRP A 112 3.26 1.07 -9.73
C TRP A 112 4.17 0.27 -10.63
N LEU A 113 5.07 0.93 -11.30
CA LEU A 113 6.21 0.35 -11.98
C LEU A 113 7.46 0.86 -11.29
N ASP A 114 8.35 -0.05 -10.90
CA ASP A 114 9.60 0.34 -10.26
C ASP A 114 10.49 1.13 -11.23
N GLY A 115 11.28 2.06 -10.69
CA GLY A 115 12.31 2.77 -11.42
C GLY A 115 13.58 1.93 -11.54
N LYS A 116 14.73 2.50 -11.15
CA LYS A 116 16.01 1.79 -11.21
C LYS A 116 16.07 0.60 -10.25
N ASP A 117 15.53 0.77 -9.05
CA ASP A 117 15.47 -0.24 -8.01
C ASP A 117 14.02 -0.45 -7.54
N SER A 118 13.70 -1.67 -7.11
CA SER A 118 12.40 -1.94 -6.50
C SER A 118 12.15 -1.05 -5.28
N VAL A 119 10.98 -0.41 -5.22
CA VAL A 119 10.59 0.42 -4.08
C VAL A 119 10.57 -0.39 -2.78
N LEU A 120 10.17 -1.65 -2.81
CA LEU A 120 10.19 -2.55 -1.65
C LEU A 120 11.63 -2.79 -1.15
N ALA A 121 12.57 -3.03 -2.07
CA ALA A 121 13.99 -3.17 -1.70
C ALA A 121 14.57 -1.87 -1.14
N ARG A 122 14.15 -0.72 -1.65
CA ARG A 122 14.58 0.59 -1.15
C ARG A 122 14.02 0.87 0.25
N LEU A 123 12.76 0.52 0.53
CA LEU A 123 12.18 0.59 1.87
C LEU A 123 12.96 -0.29 2.86
N ALA A 124 13.26 -1.55 2.49
CA ALA A 124 14.01 -2.45 3.35
C ALA A 124 15.44 -1.96 3.64
N ARG A 125 16.12 -1.38 2.64
CA ARG A 125 17.46 -0.79 2.81
C ARG A 125 17.45 0.46 3.69
N ALA A 126 16.40 1.26 3.62
CA ALA A 126 16.27 2.50 4.41
C ALA A 126 15.86 2.25 5.86
N PHE A 127 15.27 1.09 6.16
CA PHE A 127 14.71 0.79 7.47
C PHE A 127 15.81 0.47 8.50
N ASP A 128 15.78 1.21 9.60
CA ASP A 128 16.59 0.97 10.81
C ASP A 128 15.65 0.61 11.97
N PRO A 129 15.60 -0.66 12.43
CA PRO A 129 14.66 -1.10 13.44
C PRO A 129 14.86 -0.43 14.81
N ASP A 130 16.08 0.05 15.11
CA ASP A 130 16.34 0.72 16.39
C ASP A 130 15.79 2.15 16.40
N ARG A 131 15.67 2.78 15.23
CA ARG A 131 15.34 4.19 15.08
C ARG A 131 13.96 4.45 14.43
N MET A 132 13.38 3.46 13.73
CA MET A 132 12.20 3.66 12.92
C MET A 132 11.09 2.68 13.28
N ASP A 133 9.86 3.15 13.29
CA ASP A 133 8.66 2.32 13.42
C ASP A 133 7.95 2.14 12.09
N ALA A 134 8.15 3.09 11.16
CA ALA A 134 7.60 3.02 9.82
C ALA A 134 8.50 3.74 8.80
N VAL A 135 8.56 3.20 7.58
CA VAL A 135 9.09 3.86 6.38
C VAL A 135 8.03 3.83 5.29
N LEU A 136 7.66 5.00 4.77
CA LEU A 136 6.64 5.18 3.75
C LEU A 136 7.27 5.35 2.37
N ALA A 137 6.67 4.75 1.34
CA ALA A 137 6.93 5.17 -0.02
C ALA A 137 6.10 6.41 -0.34
N LEU A 138 6.77 7.44 -0.82
CA LEU A 138 6.14 8.70 -1.26
C LEU A 138 6.30 8.87 -2.76
N GLN A 139 5.24 9.34 -3.42
CA GLN A 139 5.25 9.68 -4.84
C GLN A 139 5.15 11.21 -5.00
N ARG A 140 5.88 11.78 -5.96
CA ARG A 140 5.70 13.19 -6.31
C ARG A 140 4.33 13.40 -6.93
N THR A 141 3.56 14.39 -6.45
CA THR A 141 2.21 14.68 -6.95
C THR A 141 2.22 15.02 -8.45
N VAL A 142 3.25 15.73 -8.92
CA VAL A 142 3.38 16.15 -10.34
C VAL A 142 3.61 14.99 -11.32
N SER A 143 4.03 13.83 -10.85
CA SER A 143 4.26 12.63 -11.68
C SER A 143 3.32 11.46 -11.33
N ALA A 144 2.35 11.69 -10.46
CA ALA A 144 1.35 10.68 -10.07
C ALA A 144 0.22 10.63 -11.12
N ILE A 145 0.08 9.51 -11.80
CA ILE A 145 -0.90 9.35 -12.88
C ILE A 145 -2.28 9.07 -12.27
N GLY A 146 -3.30 9.83 -12.71
CA GLY A 146 -4.67 9.70 -12.21
C GLY A 146 -4.91 10.28 -10.81
N TYR A 147 -3.98 11.07 -10.27
CA TYR A 147 -4.09 11.74 -8.98
C TYR A 147 -4.33 13.24 -9.16
N ASP A 148 -5.35 13.78 -8.52
CA ASP A 148 -5.77 15.18 -8.55
C ASP A 148 -5.76 15.85 -7.16
N GLY A 149 -5.19 15.16 -6.16
CA GLY A 149 -5.15 15.63 -4.77
C GLY A 149 -4.02 16.64 -4.51
N ILE A 150 -4.00 17.15 -3.28
CA ILE A 150 -3.06 18.20 -2.82
C ILE A 150 -1.83 17.64 -2.08
N GLY A 151 -1.59 16.33 -2.21
CA GLY A 151 -0.50 15.63 -1.53
C GLY A 151 -0.76 15.37 -0.04
N ASP A 152 0.17 14.69 0.60
CA ASP A 152 0.06 14.25 1.99
C ASP A 152 1.27 14.66 2.84
N TYR A 153 2.48 14.69 2.25
CA TYR A 153 3.74 14.86 2.96
C TYR A 153 4.65 15.92 2.34
N LEU A 154 5.38 16.61 3.19
CA LEU A 154 6.56 17.41 2.85
C LEU A 154 7.81 16.67 3.34
N LEU A 155 8.94 16.91 2.70
CA LEU A 155 10.24 16.44 3.17
C LEU A 155 11.09 17.66 3.56
N ASP A 156 11.75 17.59 4.70
CA ASP A 156 12.76 18.57 5.07
C ASP A 156 14.05 18.38 4.25
N PRO A 157 15.07 19.24 4.35
CA PRO A 157 16.34 19.10 3.64
C PRO A 157 17.09 17.81 3.97
N ALA A 158 16.82 17.18 5.12
CA ALA A 158 17.39 15.88 5.50
C ALA A 158 16.58 14.70 4.97
N GLY A 159 15.42 14.94 4.34
CA GLY A 159 14.53 13.92 3.82
C GLY A 159 13.54 13.36 4.85
N THR A 160 13.40 14.02 6.02
CA THR A 160 12.45 13.59 7.05
C THR A 160 11.02 13.96 6.63
N PRO A 161 10.08 13.01 6.61
CA PRO A 161 8.71 13.29 6.24
C PRO A 161 7.96 14.04 7.35
N ARG A 162 7.20 15.03 6.94
CA ARG A 162 6.22 15.74 7.77
C ARG A 162 4.87 15.72 7.05
N ARG A 163 3.85 15.28 7.75
CA ARG A 163 2.49 15.32 7.19
C ARG A 163 2.04 16.77 7.01
N ARG A 164 1.37 17.07 5.89
CA ARG A 164 0.81 18.38 5.61
C ARG A 164 -0.23 18.79 6.66
N ARG A 165 -0.33 20.06 6.94
CA ARG A 165 -1.42 20.65 7.72
C ARG A 165 -2.67 20.82 6.85
N GLU A 166 -3.82 21.09 7.47
CA GLU A 166 -5.13 21.10 6.81
C GLU A 166 -5.20 21.94 5.52
N ARG A 167 -4.58 23.11 5.49
CA ARG A 167 -4.61 24.04 4.34
C ARG A 167 -3.30 24.09 3.53
N GLU A 168 -2.42 23.14 3.76
CA GLU A 168 -1.12 23.09 3.13
C GLU A 168 -1.18 22.18 1.88
N ILE A 169 -0.52 22.58 0.80
CA ILE A 169 -0.29 21.73 -0.36
C ILE A 169 1.06 21.06 -0.18
N ALA A 170 1.12 19.76 -0.37
CA ALA A 170 2.33 18.97 -0.22
C ALA A 170 2.81 18.41 -1.57
N PRO A 171 4.12 18.43 -1.85
CA PRO A 171 4.67 17.93 -3.12
C PRO A 171 4.69 16.41 -3.23
N PHE A 172 4.42 15.69 -2.14
CA PHE A 172 4.42 14.24 -2.10
C PHE A 172 3.09 13.70 -1.57
N LEU A 173 2.61 12.62 -2.20
CA LEU A 173 1.53 11.81 -1.69
C LEU A 173 2.09 10.51 -1.08
N PHE A 174 1.35 9.88 -0.18
CA PHE A 174 1.62 8.54 0.30
C PHE A 174 1.23 7.51 -0.77
N ALA A 175 2.22 6.74 -1.23
CA ALA A 175 2.04 5.82 -2.36
C ALA A 175 1.26 4.54 -2.04
N GLY A 176 0.80 4.34 -0.80
CA GLY A 176 0.11 3.11 -0.39
C GLY A 176 1.04 1.90 -0.22
N ILE A 177 2.34 2.12 -0.10
CA ILE A 177 3.38 1.10 0.08
C ILE A 177 4.23 1.50 1.27
N GLN A 178 4.41 0.61 2.23
CA GLN A 178 5.13 0.90 3.47
C GLN A 178 5.79 -0.32 4.08
N LEU A 179 6.80 -0.08 4.90
CA LEU A 179 7.44 -1.05 5.78
C LEU A 179 7.20 -0.64 7.22
N LEU A 180 6.66 -1.55 8.03
CA LEU A 180 6.24 -1.28 9.40
C LEU A 180 6.92 -2.24 10.37
N HIS A 181 7.24 -1.73 11.57
CA HIS A 181 7.57 -2.54 12.73
C HIS A 181 6.33 -2.76 13.60
N ARG A 182 6.13 -3.99 14.12
CA ARG A 182 4.93 -4.33 14.91
C ARG A 182 4.72 -3.46 16.14
N ARG A 183 5.81 -2.93 16.78
CA ARG A 183 5.69 -2.03 17.94
C ARG A 183 4.97 -0.72 17.62
N LEU A 184 4.82 -0.35 16.33
CA LEU A 184 3.98 0.77 15.91
C LEU A 184 2.54 0.62 16.41
N PHE A 185 2.09 -0.59 16.71
CA PHE A 185 0.74 -0.93 17.17
C PHE A 185 0.66 -1.11 18.69
N ASP A 186 1.78 -1.08 19.41
CA ASP A 186 1.79 -1.25 20.87
C ASP A 186 0.96 -0.16 21.55
N ASP A 187 0.18 -0.57 22.57
CA ASP A 187 -0.67 0.31 23.37
C ASP A 187 -1.69 1.14 22.57
N TRP A 188 -2.06 0.71 21.36
CA TRP A 188 -3.09 1.39 20.59
C TRP A 188 -4.48 0.93 21.03
N PRO A 189 -5.33 1.84 21.58
CA PRO A 189 -6.53 1.45 22.28
C PRO A 189 -7.75 1.17 21.39
N GLN A 190 -7.70 1.59 20.11
CA GLN A 190 -8.85 1.55 19.21
C GLN A 190 -8.80 0.31 18.31
N ARG A 191 -9.94 -0.33 18.11
CA ARG A 191 -10.07 -1.46 17.19
C ARG A 191 -10.26 -1.00 15.74
N VAL A 192 -11.04 0.06 15.53
CA VAL A 192 -11.31 0.64 14.18
C VAL A 192 -10.57 1.97 14.06
N PHE A 193 -9.56 2.01 13.22
CA PHE A 193 -8.74 3.22 13.02
C PHE A 193 -7.91 3.17 11.73
N SER A 194 -7.57 4.35 11.24
CA SER A 194 -6.67 4.51 10.09
C SER A 194 -5.19 4.44 10.51
N LEU A 195 -4.34 3.79 9.69
CA LEU A 195 -2.88 3.77 9.82
C LEU A 195 -2.27 5.18 9.92
N VAL A 196 -2.91 6.18 9.31
CA VAL A 196 -2.46 7.58 9.37
C VAL A 196 -2.24 8.05 10.80
N ARG A 197 -3.07 7.61 11.75
CA ARG A 197 -2.91 7.95 13.18
C ARG A 197 -1.62 7.41 13.78
N LEU A 198 -1.22 6.22 13.36
CA LEU A 198 0.05 5.62 13.79
C LEU A 198 1.25 6.33 13.13
N PHE A 199 1.10 6.74 11.87
CA PHE A 199 2.13 7.53 11.20
C PHE A 199 2.32 8.89 11.88
N ASP A 200 1.23 9.57 12.27
CA ASP A 200 1.29 10.82 13.04
C ASP A 200 2.02 10.63 14.39
N ARG A 201 1.76 9.50 15.07
CA ARG A 201 2.46 9.13 16.31
C ARG A 201 3.95 8.88 16.08
N ALA A 202 4.30 8.14 15.03
CA ALA A 202 5.68 7.87 14.66
C ALA A 202 6.43 9.14 14.21
N GLU A 203 5.76 10.04 13.49
CA GLU A 203 6.30 11.35 13.11
C GLU A 203 6.64 12.19 14.36
N GLN A 204 5.70 12.31 15.31
CA GLN A 204 5.90 13.04 16.56
C GLN A 204 7.04 12.48 17.42
N ALA A 205 7.25 11.16 17.36
CA ALA A 205 8.34 10.48 18.05
C ALA A 205 9.69 10.52 17.28
N GLY A 206 9.73 11.11 16.08
CA GLY A 206 10.92 11.11 15.21
C GLY A 206 11.27 9.71 14.68
N ARG A 207 10.29 8.82 14.59
CA ARG A 207 10.44 7.41 14.19
C ARG A 207 9.76 7.07 12.87
N LEU A 208 9.27 8.09 12.13
CA LEU A 208 8.76 7.98 10.76
C LEU A 208 9.85 8.36 9.77
N ASN A 209 10.04 7.56 8.73
CA ASN A 209 10.92 7.88 7.61
C ASN A 209 10.20 7.68 6.27
N ALA A 210 10.82 8.10 5.18
CA ALA A 210 10.24 7.96 3.85
C ALA A 210 11.29 7.69 2.78
N VAL A 211 10.85 7.05 1.69
CA VAL A 211 11.59 6.85 0.45
C VAL A 211 10.76 7.41 -0.70
N VAL A 212 11.33 8.32 -1.49
CA VAL A 212 10.64 8.82 -2.68
C VAL A 212 10.72 7.78 -3.78
N HIS A 213 9.57 7.30 -4.26
CA HIS A 213 9.50 6.40 -5.41
C HIS A 213 9.98 7.11 -6.68
N ASP A 214 10.82 6.44 -7.46
CA ASP A 214 11.46 6.97 -8.66
C ASP A 214 10.96 6.37 -9.97
N GLY A 215 9.94 5.52 -9.88
CA GLY A 215 9.24 4.93 -11.02
C GLY A 215 7.88 5.60 -11.29
N GLU A 216 7.04 4.92 -12.03
CA GLU A 216 5.67 5.36 -12.31
C GLU A 216 4.70 4.84 -11.25
N TRP A 217 3.80 5.69 -10.81
CA TRP A 217 2.77 5.38 -9.83
C TRP A 217 1.40 5.82 -10.35
N TYR A 218 0.39 4.98 -10.13
CA TYR A 218 -0.93 5.11 -10.72
C TYR A 218 -2.02 5.04 -9.66
N HIS A 219 -2.88 6.04 -9.63
CA HIS A 219 -4.06 6.04 -8.76
C HIS A 219 -5.24 5.38 -9.47
N VAL A 220 -5.54 4.15 -9.09
CA VAL A 220 -6.67 3.38 -9.65
C VAL A 220 -7.92 3.51 -8.77
N GLY A 221 -8.06 4.64 -8.09
CA GLY A 221 -9.12 4.89 -7.10
C GLY A 221 -10.41 5.44 -7.67
N THR A 222 -10.42 5.90 -8.92
CA THR A 222 -11.55 6.54 -9.59
C THR A 222 -11.68 6.03 -11.02
N PRO A 223 -12.87 6.14 -11.68
CA PRO A 223 -13.02 5.78 -13.09
C PRO A 223 -12.04 6.54 -14.01
N ALA A 224 -11.83 7.83 -13.76
CA ALA A 224 -10.89 8.64 -14.52
C ALA A 224 -9.44 8.16 -14.33
N GLY A 225 -9.03 7.87 -13.10
CA GLY A 225 -7.70 7.33 -12.80
C GLY A 225 -7.47 5.94 -13.43
N LEU A 226 -8.49 5.07 -13.41
CA LEU A 226 -8.43 3.78 -14.10
C LEU A 226 -8.27 3.94 -15.61
N ALA A 227 -9.03 4.86 -16.24
CA ALA A 227 -8.93 5.14 -17.67
C ALA A 227 -7.54 5.67 -18.04
N ALA A 228 -7.03 6.68 -17.32
CA ALA A 228 -5.70 7.24 -17.54
C ALA A 228 -4.59 6.17 -17.38
N THR A 229 -4.74 5.27 -16.39
CA THR A 229 -3.81 4.16 -16.20
C THR A 229 -3.81 3.20 -17.39
N ARG A 230 -4.99 2.82 -17.88
CA ARG A 230 -5.12 1.92 -19.04
C ARG A 230 -4.54 2.53 -20.30
N GLU A 231 -4.79 3.80 -20.55
CA GLU A 231 -4.23 4.55 -21.69
C GLU A 231 -2.71 4.57 -21.63
N ARG A 232 -2.14 4.95 -20.49
CA ARG A 232 -0.69 5.01 -20.30
C ARG A 232 -0.02 3.65 -20.49
N LEU A 233 -0.59 2.58 -19.94
CA LEU A 233 -0.04 1.25 -20.08
C LEU A 233 -0.18 0.66 -21.48
N SER A 234 -1.19 1.06 -22.26
CA SER A 234 -1.34 0.64 -23.64
C SER A 234 -0.30 1.29 -24.55
N SER A 235 0.06 2.56 -24.33
CA SER A 235 1.11 3.26 -25.07
C SER A 235 2.50 2.64 -24.87
N HIS A 236 2.83 2.17 -23.67
CA HIS A 236 4.10 1.47 -23.41
C HIS A 236 4.24 0.10 -24.13
N ARG A 237 3.12 -0.51 -24.56
CA ARG A 237 3.16 -1.76 -25.35
C ARG A 237 3.51 -1.52 -26.83
N ILE A 238 3.27 -0.32 -27.34
CA ILE A 238 3.50 0.03 -28.75
C ILE A 238 4.97 0.38 -28.99
N GLU A 239 5.70 0.81 -27.95
CA GLU A 239 7.11 1.22 -28.01
C GLU A 239 8.12 0.09 -27.77
N ARG A 240 7.65 -1.15 -27.58
CA ARG A 240 8.49 -2.36 -27.42
C ARG A 240 8.27 -3.33 -28.56
#